data_9454fb5a732fe5b9a1fa8dd120f19585
#
_entry.id   9454fb5a732fe5b9a1fa8dd120f19585
#
_cell.length_a   1.000
_cell.length_b   1.000
_cell.length_c   1.000
_cell.angle_alpha   90.00
_cell.angle_beta   90.00
_cell.angle_gamma   90.00
#
_symmetry.space_group_name_H-M   'P 1'
#
loop_
_entity.id
_entity.type
_entity.pdbx_description
1 polymer ?
#
loop_
_entity_poly.entity_id
_entity_poly.type
_entity_poly.pdbx_seq_one_letter_code
_entity_poly.pdbx_strand_id
1 'polypeptide(L)'
;MVTMKDLLECGVHFGHQTRRWNPKMKKFIFGERKNIYIIDLQKTLRYFKYTYNIVRDAAAEGQTVLFVGTKKQARSAVKEHALRCGMPFVANRWLGGMLTNYPTMKKSIRKLEIIEQMQENGQIDLLTKKETLMLLRKKEKLNAYLEGFRNMKKLPDMMFVIDAVKEHIAVKEARRLGMKVIAPLDTNCDPDMVDYPIPGNDDAIRSINLFCKEMAEAIIEGRASNEEPEEEIVVTEEEISEVVAEAVKEEIKTEEPKIEEAK
;
A
#
# COMPACT_ATOMS: atom_id res chain seq x y z
N MET A 1 2.39 -12.91 15.21
CA MET A 1 2.23 -14.15 14.41
C MET A 1 0.85 -14.75 14.66
N VAL A 2 0.05 -14.96 13.66
CA VAL A 2 -1.36 -15.42 13.73
C VAL A 2 -1.47 -16.84 14.27
N THR A 3 -2.44 -17.06 15.17
CA THR A 3 -2.78 -18.37 15.72
C THR A 3 -4.07 -18.92 15.09
N MET A 4 -4.31 -20.22 15.26
CA MET A 4 -5.55 -20.88 14.82
C MET A 4 -6.78 -20.26 15.50
N LYS A 5 -6.64 -19.80 16.73
CA LYS A 5 -7.70 -19.16 17.50
C LYS A 5 -8.09 -17.81 16.87
N ASP A 6 -7.10 -16.99 16.50
CA ASP A 6 -7.33 -15.69 15.87
C ASP A 6 -8.07 -15.85 14.53
N LEU A 7 -7.68 -16.84 13.71
CA LEU A 7 -8.36 -17.15 12.46
C LEU A 7 -9.83 -17.53 12.68
N LEU A 8 -10.11 -18.32 13.72
CA LEU A 8 -11.46 -18.74 14.06
C LEU A 8 -12.32 -17.56 14.54
N GLU A 9 -11.79 -16.73 15.45
CA GLU A 9 -12.47 -15.57 16.01
C GLU A 9 -12.78 -14.48 14.97
N CYS A 10 -11.87 -14.31 13.98
CA CYS A 10 -12.07 -13.41 12.87
C CYS A 10 -13.02 -13.96 11.79
N GLY A 11 -13.45 -15.23 11.90
CA GLY A 11 -14.37 -15.85 10.95
C GLY A 11 -13.76 -16.15 9.58
N VAL A 12 -12.45 -16.38 9.53
CA VAL A 12 -11.70 -16.71 8.29
C VAL A 12 -12.16 -18.02 7.66
N HIS A 13 -12.71 -18.94 8.47
CA HIS A 13 -13.19 -20.25 8.04
C HIS A 13 -14.50 -20.25 7.25
N PHE A 14 -15.27 -19.17 7.27
CA PHE A 14 -16.50 -19.08 6.48
C PHE A 14 -16.19 -18.80 5.03
N GLY A 15 -16.71 -19.66 4.15
CA GLY A 15 -16.70 -19.47 2.72
C GLY A 15 -18.04 -18.98 2.18
N HIS A 16 -18.21 -19.01 0.90
CA HIS A 16 -19.43 -18.67 0.19
C HIS A 16 -20.46 -19.83 0.19
N GLN A 17 -21.66 -19.51 -0.25
CA GLN A 17 -22.72 -20.49 -0.47
C GLN A 17 -22.28 -21.56 -1.47
N THR A 18 -22.69 -22.82 -1.24
CA THR A 18 -22.33 -23.98 -2.07
C THR A 18 -22.61 -23.80 -3.55
N ARG A 19 -23.62 -23.01 -3.92
CA ARG A 19 -23.95 -22.69 -5.32
C ARG A 19 -22.93 -21.84 -6.07
N ARG A 20 -22.06 -21.11 -5.34
CA ARG A 20 -21.13 -20.13 -5.91
C ARG A 20 -19.68 -20.58 -5.85
N TRP A 21 -19.41 -21.82 -5.55
CA TRP A 21 -18.06 -22.29 -5.38
C TRP A 21 -17.32 -22.57 -6.69
N ASN A 22 -16.00 -22.54 -6.62
CA ASN A 22 -15.12 -22.95 -7.70
C ASN A 22 -14.62 -24.38 -7.41
N PRO A 23 -14.76 -25.36 -8.33
CA PRO A 23 -14.26 -26.72 -8.14
C PRO A 23 -12.77 -26.81 -7.81
N LYS A 24 -11.95 -25.90 -8.32
CA LYS A 24 -10.50 -25.82 -8.02
C LYS A 24 -10.21 -25.54 -6.54
N MET A 25 -11.15 -24.94 -5.81
CA MET A 25 -11.04 -24.68 -4.37
C MET A 25 -11.33 -25.92 -3.51
N LYS A 26 -11.75 -27.04 -4.08
CA LYS A 26 -12.06 -28.29 -3.36
C LYS A 26 -10.94 -28.69 -2.39
N LYS A 27 -9.67 -28.52 -2.78
CA LYS A 27 -8.50 -28.84 -1.96
C LYS A 27 -8.38 -28.03 -0.66
N PHE A 28 -9.05 -26.88 -0.56
CA PHE A 28 -9.02 -25.97 0.58
C PHE A 28 -10.29 -26.01 1.42
N ILE A 29 -11.30 -26.74 0.99
CA ILE A 29 -12.57 -26.87 1.70
C ILE A 29 -12.46 -28.02 2.70
N PHE A 30 -12.84 -27.77 3.96
CA PHE A 30 -12.97 -28.76 5.03
C PHE A 30 -14.29 -29.54 4.93
N GLY A 31 -15.38 -28.81 4.64
CA GLY A 31 -16.72 -29.39 4.55
C GLY A 31 -17.77 -28.34 4.29
N GLU A 32 -19.05 -28.71 4.47
CA GLU A 32 -20.16 -27.76 4.36
C GLU A 32 -21.05 -27.78 5.61
N ARG A 33 -21.63 -26.63 5.93
CA ARG A 33 -22.62 -26.49 7.01
C ARG A 33 -23.65 -25.44 6.62
N LYS A 34 -24.92 -25.78 6.67
CA LYS A 34 -26.03 -24.86 6.33
C LYS A 34 -25.88 -24.22 4.94
N ASN A 35 -25.52 -24.99 3.93
CA ASN A 35 -25.28 -24.53 2.56
C ASN A 35 -24.15 -23.50 2.40
N ILE A 36 -23.21 -23.45 3.36
CA ILE A 36 -22.01 -22.62 3.31
C ILE A 36 -20.80 -23.54 3.43
N TYR A 37 -19.82 -23.36 2.58
CA TYR A 37 -18.56 -24.08 2.70
C TYR A 37 -17.72 -23.57 3.87
N ILE A 38 -17.04 -24.47 4.53
CA ILE A 38 -16.08 -24.20 5.60
C ILE A 38 -14.69 -24.43 5.04
N ILE A 39 -13.84 -23.42 5.18
CA ILE A 39 -12.45 -23.46 4.74
C ILE A 39 -11.59 -24.15 5.80
N ASP A 40 -10.62 -24.94 5.36
CA ASP A 40 -9.67 -25.65 6.21
C ASP A 40 -8.63 -24.69 6.79
N LEU A 41 -8.81 -24.29 8.05
CA LEU A 41 -7.94 -23.36 8.74
C LEU A 41 -6.50 -23.88 8.95
N GLN A 42 -6.27 -25.20 8.96
CA GLN A 42 -4.91 -25.75 9.06
C GLN A 42 -4.13 -25.43 7.78
N LYS A 43 -4.78 -25.56 6.64
CA LYS A 43 -4.20 -25.15 5.36
C LYS A 43 -4.05 -23.64 5.29
N THR A 44 -5.08 -22.87 5.71
CA THR A 44 -4.97 -21.41 5.78
C THR A 44 -3.75 -20.97 6.55
N LEU A 45 -3.53 -21.50 7.76
CA LEU A 45 -2.39 -21.14 8.59
C LEU A 45 -1.05 -21.48 7.93
N ARG A 46 -0.96 -22.64 7.24
CA ARG A 46 0.27 -23.04 6.52
C ARG A 46 0.57 -22.10 5.36
N TYR A 47 -0.40 -21.82 4.50
CA TYR A 47 -0.24 -20.93 3.36
C TYR A 47 0.01 -19.50 3.80
N PHE A 48 -0.66 -19.08 4.86
CA PHE A 48 -0.45 -17.75 5.46
C PHE A 48 0.97 -17.56 5.95
N LYS A 49 1.50 -18.48 6.77
CA LYS A 49 2.88 -18.42 7.27
C LYS A 49 3.91 -18.42 6.13
N TYR A 50 3.69 -19.24 5.12
CA TYR A 50 4.54 -19.28 3.93
C TYR A 50 4.55 -17.91 3.21
N THR A 51 3.37 -17.34 2.96
CA THR A 51 3.24 -16.04 2.29
C THR A 51 3.78 -14.90 3.16
N TYR A 52 3.58 -14.94 4.47
CA TYR A 52 4.13 -13.97 5.42
C TYR A 52 5.66 -13.87 5.30
N ASN A 53 6.35 -15.01 5.30
CA ASN A 53 7.81 -15.03 5.15
C ASN A 53 8.25 -14.47 3.78
N ILE A 54 7.57 -14.83 2.71
CA ILE A 54 7.87 -14.29 1.36
C ILE A 54 7.74 -12.75 1.34
N VAL A 55 6.66 -12.21 1.94
CA VAL A 55 6.44 -10.75 1.99
C VAL A 55 7.49 -10.07 2.86
N ARG A 56 7.85 -10.68 4.01
CA ARG A 56 8.89 -10.17 4.88
C ARG A 56 10.24 -10.12 4.16
N ASP A 57 10.63 -11.21 3.51
CA ASP A 57 11.91 -11.33 2.81
C ASP A 57 11.97 -10.38 1.60
N ALA A 58 10.85 -10.24 0.86
CA ALA A 58 10.73 -9.26 -0.22
C ALA A 58 10.82 -7.80 0.29
N ALA A 59 10.24 -7.51 1.45
CA ALA A 59 10.34 -6.20 2.07
C ALA A 59 11.77 -5.90 2.57
N ALA A 60 12.49 -6.92 3.06
CA ALA A 60 13.90 -6.85 3.38
C ALA A 60 14.77 -6.53 2.15
N GLU A 61 14.41 -7.00 0.97
CA GLU A 61 15.06 -6.64 -0.30
C GLU A 61 14.64 -5.25 -0.84
N GLY A 62 13.83 -4.50 -0.12
CA GLY A 62 13.34 -3.19 -0.54
C GLY A 62 12.27 -3.24 -1.65
N GLN A 63 11.64 -4.39 -1.86
CA GLN A 63 10.54 -4.54 -2.79
C GLN A 63 9.28 -3.80 -2.32
N THR A 64 8.48 -3.32 -3.27
CA THR A 64 7.26 -2.57 -2.99
C THR A 64 6.03 -3.45 -3.18
N VAL A 65 5.14 -3.48 -2.19
CA VAL A 65 3.88 -4.23 -2.23
C VAL A 65 2.71 -3.27 -2.39
N LEU A 66 1.93 -3.42 -3.47
CA LEU A 66 0.71 -2.63 -3.71
C LEU A 66 -0.50 -3.31 -3.04
N PHE A 67 -1.15 -2.61 -2.12
CA PHE A 67 -2.40 -3.06 -1.50
C PHE A 67 -3.61 -2.69 -2.35
N VAL A 68 -4.45 -3.66 -2.68
CA VAL A 68 -5.64 -3.45 -3.52
C VAL A 68 -6.87 -4.04 -2.86
N GLY A 69 -7.93 -3.23 -2.70
CA GLY A 69 -9.20 -3.70 -2.18
C GLY A 69 -10.28 -2.65 -2.28
N THR A 70 -11.10 -2.73 -3.34
CA THR A 70 -12.18 -1.75 -3.59
C THR A 70 -13.51 -2.13 -2.96
N LYS A 71 -13.61 -3.30 -2.33
CA LYS A 71 -14.78 -3.76 -1.61
C LYS A 71 -15.08 -2.83 -0.44
N LYS A 72 -16.34 -2.49 -0.21
CA LYS A 72 -16.74 -1.56 0.86
C LYS A 72 -16.17 -1.97 2.22
N GLN A 73 -16.14 -3.27 2.49
CA GLN A 73 -15.61 -3.85 3.73
C GLN A 73 -14.07 -3.77 3.83
N ALA A 74 -13.36 -3.70 2.69
CA ALA A 74 -11.90 -3.72 2.63
C ALA A 74 -11.26 -2.32 2.65
N ARG A 75 -11.98 -1.29 2.20
CA ARG A 75 -11.41 0.06 1.96
C ARG A 75 -10.66 0.64 3.13
N SER A 76 -11.26 0.62 4.33
CA SER A 76 -10.65 1.18 5.54
C SER A 76 -9.43 0.39 5.96
N ALA A 77 -9.52 -0.95 5.99
CA ALA A 77 -8.42 -1.81 6.38
C ALA A 77 -7.22 -1.70 5.41
N VAL A 78 -7.49 -1.71 4.10
CA VAL A 78 -6.45 -1.55 3.07
C VAL A 78 -5.75 -0.20 3.21
N LYS A 79 -6.51 0.91 3.35
CA LYS A 79 -5.94 2.24 3.51
C LYS A 79 -5.12 2.37 4.79
N GLU A 80 -5.67 1.96 5.93
CA GLU A 80 -5.05 2.06 7.24
C GLU A 80 -3.71 1.30 7.30
N HIS A 81 -3.74 0.02 6.92
CA HIS A 81 -2.56 -0.84 7.05
C HIS A 81 -1.50 -0.54 5.98
N ALA A 82 -1.88 -0.14 4.77
CA ALA A 82 -0.93 0.31 3.76
C ALA A 82 -0.21 1.60 4.17
N LEU A 83 -0.93 2.58 4.75
CA LEU A 83 -0.32 3.79 5.29
C LEU A 83 0.63 3.48 6.45
N ARG A 84 0.27 2.55 7.34
CA ARG A 84 1.09 2.14 8.48
C ARG A 84 2.44 1.56 8.06
N CYS A 85 2.49 0.79 6.98
CA CYS A 85 3.74 0.22 6.46
C CYS A 85 4.37 1.05 5.33
N GLY A 86 3.82 2.23 5.01
CA GLY A 86 4.34 3.12 3.96
C GLY A 86 4.27 2.54 2.55
N MET A 87 3.30 1.65 2.28
CA MET A 87 3.10 1.03 0.98
C MET A 87 1.99 1.72 0.16
N PRO A 88 2.07 1.69 -1.17
CA PRO A 88 1.02 2.21 -2.03
C PRO A 88 -0.27 1.36 -1.91
N PHE A 89 -1.42 2.01 -2.16
CA PHE A 89 -2.72 1.33 -2.09
C PHE A 89 -3.74 1.86 -3.08
N VAL A 90 -4.73 1.01 -3.39
CA VAL A 90 -5.93 1.37 -4.14
C VAL A 90 -7.16 0.85 -3.38
N ALA A 91 -7.91 1.78 -2.76
CA ALA A 91 -9.04 1.43 -1.88
C ALA A 91 -10.42 1.75 -2.50
N ASN A 92 -10.53 2.67 -3.46
CA ASN A 92 -11.84 3.10 -3.95
C ASN A 92 -12.29 2.39 -5.22
N ARG A 93 -11.52 2.49 -6.28
CA ARG A 93 -11.82 1.86 -7.57
C ARG A 93 -10.54 1.63 -8.35
N TRP A 94 -10.35 0.44 -8.88
CA TRP A 94 -9.32 0.17 -9.85
C TRP A 94 -9.69 0.82 -11.20
N LEU A 95 -8.82 1.64 -11.72
CA LEU A 95 -8.94 2.19 -13.07
C LEU A 95 -8.19 1.28 -14.03
N GLY A 96 -8.85 0.80 -15.09
CA GLY A 96 -8.17 -0.01 -16.09
C GLY A 96 -6.92 0.70 -16.62
N GLY A 97 -5.79 0.00 -16.67
CA GLY A 97 -4.51 0.55 -17.09
C GLY A 97 -3.70 1.22 -15.98
N MET A 98 -4.05 1.05 -14.70
CA MET A 98 -3.27 1.68 -13.61
C MET A 98 -1.81 1.23 -13.61
N LEU A 99 -1.54 -0.02 -13.91
CA LEU A 99 -0.18 -0.57 -14.02
C LEU A 99 0.28 -0.63 -15.47
N THR A 100 -0.54 -1.18 -16.37
CA THR A 100 -0.16 -1.39 -17.78
C THR A 100 -0.03 -0.08 -18.57
N ASN A 101 -0.71 0.99 -18.14
CA ASN A 101 -0.60 2.33 -18.71
C ASN A 101 -0.13 3.36 -17.68
N TYR A 102 0.88 3.00 -16.90
CA TYR A 102 1.44 3.80 -15.82
C TYR A 102 1.89 5.21 -16.25
N PRO A 103 2.48 5.45 -17.44
CA PRO A 103 2.80 6.80 -17.89
C PRO A 103 1.59 7.74 -17.98
N THR A 104 0.43 7.24 -18.37
CA THR A 104 -0.83 8.00 -18.39
C THR A 104 -1.34 8.26 -16.99
N MET A 105 -1.17 7.31 -16.07
CA MET A 105 -1.50 7.51 -14.66
C MET A 105 -0.63 8.60 -14.03
N LYS A 106 0.68 8.62 -14.30
CA LYS A 106 1.59 9.71 -13.88
C LYS A 106 1.13 11.09 -14.37
N LYS A 107 0.64 11.19 -15.60
CA LYS A 107 0.06 12.46 -16.12
C LYS A 107 -1.18 12.88 -15.32
N SER A 108 -1.99 11.93 -14.86
CA SER A 108 -3.19 12.21 -14.06
C SER A 108 -2.83 12.64 -12.63
N ILE A 109 -1.78 12.03 -12.04
CA ILE A 109 -1.22 12.42 -10.75
C ILE A 109 -0.66 13.86 -10.85
N ARG A 110 0.15 14.15 -11.88
CA ARG A 110 0.68 15.50 -12.09
C ARG A 110 -0.42 16.56 -12.27
N LYS A 111 -1.55 16.21 -12.92
CA LYS A 111 -2.71 17.12 -13.00
C LYS A 111 -3.32 17.40 -11.62
N LEU A 112 -3.36 16.40 -10.73
CA LEU A 112 -3.82 16.57 -9.36
C LEU A 112 -2.90 17.54 -8.61
N GLU A 113 -1.58 17.35 -8.69
CA GLU A 113 -0.57 18.20 -8.07
C GLU A 113 -0.65 19.65 -8.57
N ILE A 114 -0.84 19.85 -9.88
CA ILE A 114 -1.01 21.20 -10.46
C ILE A 114 -2.25 21.88 -9.86
N ILE A 115 -3.39 21.19 -9.73
CA ILE A 115 -4.60 21.76 -9.15
C ILE A 115 -4.39 22.12 -7.68
N GLU A 116 -3.66 21.29 -6.94
CA GLU A 116 -3.29 21.56 -5.54
C GLU A 116 -2.40 22.81 -5.43
N GLN A 117 -1.36 22.91 -6.25
CA GLN A 117 -0.49 24.09 -6.30
C GLN A 117 -1.26 25.38 -6.70
N MET A 118 -2.18 25.29 -7.67
CA MET A 118 -3.02 26.44 -8.03
C MET A 118 -3.91 26.89 -6.87
N GLN A 119 -4.34 25.98 -6.02
CA GLN A 119 -5.11 26.29 -4.82
C GLN A 119 -4.25 26.94 -3.74
N GLU A 120 -3.04 26.42 -3.51
CA GLU A 120 -2.08 26.95 -2.53
C GLU A 120 -1.58 28.36 -2.92
N ASN A 121 -1.35 28.59 -4.20
CA ASN A 121 -0.85 29.86 -4.73
C ASN A 121 -1.96 30.90 -4.98
N GLY A 122 -3.23 30.62 -4.64
CA GLY A 122 -4.36 31.53 -4.86
C GLY A 122 -4.74 31.74 -6.34
N GLN A 123 -4.10 31.05 -7.28
CA GLN A 123 -4.38 31.16 -8.71
C GLN A 123 -5.82 30.71 -9.05
N ILE A 124 -6.39 29.84 -8.22
CA ILE A 124 -7.76 29.37 -8.40
C ILE A 124 -8.80 30.48 -8.21
N ASP A 125 -8.48 31.51 -7.41
CA ASP A 125 -9.36 32.64 -7.10
C ASP A 125 -9.46 33.65 -8.27
N LEU A 126 -8.49 33.57 -9.20
CA LEU A 126 -8.49 34.37 -10.43
C LEU A 126 -9.44 33.83 -11.52
N LEU A 127 -9.91 32.60 -11.33
CA LEU A 127 -10.79 31.92 -12.28
C LEU A 127 -12.26 32.27 -12.03
N THR A 128 -13.10 32.03 -13.05
CA THR A 128 -14.55 32.17 -12.86
C THR A 128 -15.09 31.14 -11.89
N LYS A 129 -16.15 31.45 -11.14
CA LYS A 129 -16.80 30.54 -10.17
C LYS A 129 -17.10 29.13 -10.76
N LYS A 130 -17.49 29.11 -12.06
CA LYS A 130 -17.78 27.83 -12.75
C LYS A 130 -16.55 27.01 -12.98
N GLU A 131 -15.44 27.60 -13.39
CA GLU A 131 -14.15 26.90 -13.61
C GLU A 131 -13.57 26.40 -12.31
N THR A 132 -13.57 27.23 -11.26
CA THR A 132 -13.16 26.84 -9.91
C THR A 132 -13.91 25.59 -9.43
N LEU A 133 -15.25 25.61 -9.54
CA LEU A 133 -16.06 24.46 -9.11
C LEU A 133 -15.76 23.21 -9.94
N MET A 134 -15.52 23.33 -11.25
CA MET A 134 -15.14 22.20 -12.10
C MET A 134 -13.77 21.63 -11.71
N LEU A 135 -12.80 22.49 -11.42
CA LEU A 135 -11.45 22.06 -10.98
C LEU A 135 -11.49 21.37 -9.61
N LEU A 136 -12.23 21.91 -8.65
CA LEU A 136 -12.39 21.30 -7.32
C LEU A 136 -13.05 19.92 -7.41
N ARG A 137 -14.12 19.77 -8.15
CA ARG A 137 -14.77 18.46 -8.39
C ARG A 137 -13.81 17.47 -9.06
N LYS A 138 -12.97 17.95 -9.99
CA LYS A 138 -11.96 17.12 -10.65
C LYS A 138 -10.87 16.70 -9.67
N LYS A 139 -10.41 17.62 -8.81
CA LYS A 139 -9.46 17.34 -7.73
C LYS A 139 -9.98 16.24 -6.80
N GLU A 140 -11.20 16.42 -6.28
CA GLU A 140 -11.83 15.42 -5.40
C GLU A 140 -11.89 14.02 -6.05
N LYS A 141 -12.33 13.97 -7.32
CA LYS A 141 -12.42 12.72 -8.05
C LYS A 141 -11.06 12.06 -8.28
N LEU A 142 -10.04 12.83 -8.66
CA LEU A 142 -8.69 12.32 -8.86
C LEU A 142 -8.08 11.86 -7.53
N ASN A 143 -8.22 12.65 -6.47
CA ASN A 143 -7.73 12.30 -5.16
C ASN A 143 -8.38 11.01 -4.64
N ALA A 144 -9.69 10.87 -4.77
CA ALA A 144 -10.39 9.65 -4.36
C ALA A 144 -9.86 8.38 -5.02
N TYR A 145 -9.33 8.45 -6.25
CA TYR A 145 -8.83 7.26 -6.97
C TYR A 145 -7.31 7.07 -6.87
N LEU A 146 -6.55 8.14 -6.72
CA LEU A 146 -5.09 8.13 -6.84
C LEU A 146 -4.35 8.43 -5.53
N GLU A 147 -5.08 8.70 -4.43
CA GLU A 147 -4.49 9.06 -3.12
C GLU A 147 -3.34 8.12 -2.72
N GLY A 148 -3.59 6.83 -2.67
CA GLY A 148 -2.59 5.85 -2.27
C GLY A 148 -1.59 5.46 -3.36
N PHE A 149 -1.79 5.96 -4.59
CA PHE A 149 -0.97 5.61 -5.75
C PHE A 149 0.02 6.73 -6.13
N ARG A 150 -0.20 7.96 -5.61
CA ARG A 150 0.57 9.16 -6.00
C ARG A 150 2.06 9.10 -5.63
N ASN A 151 2.40 8.50 -4.50
CA ASN A 151 3.78 8.47 -3.99
C ASN A 151 4.65 7.38 -4.64
N MET A 152 4.11 6.65 -5.61
CA MET A 152 4.78 5.54 -6.25
C MET A 152 5.82 6.04 -7.27
N LYS A 153 7.09 5.84 -7.00
CA LYS A 153 8.21 6.23 -7.90
C LYS A 153 8.41 5.24 -9.04
N LYS A 154 8.30 3.94 -8.74
CA LYS A 154 8.44 2.81 -9.68
C LYS A 154 7.19 1.91 -9.61
N LEU A 155 7.01 1.04 -10.61
CA LEU A 155 5.97 -0.01 -10.52
C LEU A 155 6.26 -0.90 -9.31
N PRO A 156 5.21 -1.37 -8.61
CA PRO A 156 5.39 -2.27 -7.48
C PRO A 156 5.86 -3.64 -7.94
N ASP A 157 6.57 -4.33 -7.07
CA ASP A 157 7.13 -5.65 -7.36
C ASP A 157 6.13 -6.76 -7.06
N MET A 158 5.26 -6.53 -6.05
CA MET A 158 4.23 -7.45 -5.62
C MET A 158 2.87 -6.74 -5.46
N MET A 159 1.79 -7.52 -5.49
CA MET A 159 0.43 -7.01 -5.28
C MET A 159 -0.29 -7.89 -4.25
N PHE A 160 -0.82 -7.26 -3.20
CA PHE A 160 -1.72 -7.88 -2.25
C PHE A 160 -3.16 -7.45 -2.54
N VAL A 161 -4.04 -8.40 -2.88
CA VAL A 161 -5.40 -8.12 -3.38
C VAL A 161 -6.44 -8.76 -2.47
N ILE A 162 -7.41 -7.97 -2.02
CA ILE A 162 -8.60 -8.45 -1.34
C ILE A 162 -9.72 -8.65 -2.36
N ASP A 163 -10.29 -9.87 -2.44
CA ASP A 163 -11.30 -10.28 -3.40
C ASP A 163 -10.79 -10.29 -4.86
N ALA A 164 -10.01 -11.32 -5.19
CA ALA A 164 -9.42 -11.48 -6.53
C ALA A 164 -10.47 -11.60 -7.66
N VAL A 165 -11.70 -12.03 -7.35
CA VAL A 165 -12.79 -12.13 -8.33
C VAL A 165 -13.26 -10.74 -8.73
N LYS A 166 -13.46 -9.87 -7.76
CA LYS A 166 -13.87 -8.48 -8.00
C LYS A 166 -12.77 -7.68 -8.67
N GLU A 167 -11.54 -7.82 -8.19
CA GLU A 167 -10.37 -7.09 -8.68
C GLU A 167 -9.66 -7.83 -9.84
N HIS A 168 -10.39 -8.65 -10.61
CA HIS A 168 -9.82 -9.46 -11.70
C HIS A 168 -9.05 -8.64 -12.76
N ILE A 169 -9.39 -7.35 -12.94
CA ILE A 169 -8.66 -6.47 -13.86
C ILE A 169 -7.27 -6.17 -13.29
N ALA A 170 -7.19 -5.83 -11.99
CA ALA A 170 -5.94 -5.57 -11.31
C ALA A 170 -5.01 -6.80 -11.35
N VAL A 171 -5.56 -7.98 -11.04
CA VAL A 171 -4.83 -9.26 -11.09
C VAL A 171 -4.31 -9.55 -12.50
N LYS A 172 -5.13 -9.34 -13.54
CA LYS A 172 -4.69 -9.54 -14.94
C LYS A 172 -3.57 -8.56 -15.34
N GLU A 173 -3.65 -7.29 -14.91
CA GLU A 173 -2.62 -6.31 -15.19
C GLU A 173 -1.31 -6.66 -14.48
N ALA A 174 -1.37 -7.03 -13.21
CA ALA A 174 -0.21 -7.45 -12.43
C ALA A 174 0.51 -8.65 -13.08
N ARG A 175 -0.25 -9.70 -13.41
CA ARG A 175 0.30 -10.89 -14.08
C ARG A 175 0.91 -10.59 -15.44
N ARG A 176 0.31 -9.68 -16.22
CA ARG A 176 0.86 -9.24 -17.52
C ARG A 176 2.22 -8.58 -17.37
N LEU A 177 2.47 -7.92 -16.25
CA LEU A 177 3.74 -7.26 -15.92
C LEU A 177 4.71 -8.18 -15.16
N GLY A 178 4.36 -9.44 -14.92
CA GLY A 178 5.19 -10.39 -14.18
C GLY A 178 5.23 -10.15 -12.67
N MET A 179 4.35 -9.31 -12.14
CA MET A 179 4.25 -9.04 -10.70
C MET A 179 3.69 -10.26 -9.97
N LYS A 180 4.21 -10.52 -8.78
CA LYS A 180 3.69 -11.58 -7.91
C LYS A 180 2.40 -11.14 -7.23
N VAL A 181 1.36 -11.97 -7.30
CA VAL A 181 0.04 -11.67 -6.75
C VAL A 181 -0.22 -12.53 -5.51
N ILE A 182 -0.55 -11.87 -4.42
CA ILE A 182 -0.93 -12.45 -3.13
C ILE A 182 -2.41 -12.13 -2.91
N ALA A 183 -3.22 -13.10 -2.53
CA ALA A 183 -4.60 -12.83 -2.18
C ALA A 183 -5.19 -13.84 -1.18
N PRO A 184 -6.00 -13.38 -0.22
CA PRO A 184 -6.96 -14.23 0.44
C PRO A 184 -7.97 -14.72 -0.59
N LEU A 185 -8.22 -16.03 -0.61
CA LEU A 185 -9.10 -16.68 -1.57
C LEU A 185 -10.26 -17.36 -0.86
N ASP A 186 -11.46 -16.90 -1.14
CA ASP A 186 -12.68 -17.56 -0.74
C ASP A 186 -13.04 -18.72 -1.70
N THR A 187 -14.02 -19.49 -1.37
CA THR A 187 -14.43 -20.71 -2.10
C THR A 187 -14.95 -20.48 -3.52
N ASN A 188 -15.24 -19.22 -3.90
CA ASN A 188 -15.67 -18.81 -5.25
C ASN A 188 -14.50 -18.40 -6.18
N CYS A 189 -13.28 -18.30 -5.65
CA CYS A 189 -12.11 -17.82 -6.38
C CYS A 189 -11.44 -18.92 -7.23
N ASP A 190 -10.67 -18.52 -8.25
CA ASP A 190 -9.76 -19.39 -8.97
C ASP A 190 -8.34 -19.28 -8.40
N PRO A 191 -7.80 -20.31 -7.74
CA PRO A 191 -6.46 -20.26 -7.15
C PRO A 191 -5.33 -20.14 -8.19
N ASP A 192 -5.57 -20.50 -9.45
CA ASP A 192 -4.57 -20.43 -10.51
C ASP A 192 -4.32 -18.98 -10.99
N MET A 193 -5.17 -18.05 -10.58
CA MET A 193 -5.02 -16.63 -10.89
C MET A 193 -4.02 -15.91 -9.99
N VAL A 194 -3.55 -16.55 -8.90
CA VAL A 194 -2.77 -15.95 -7.84
C VAL A 194 -1.52 -16.78 -7.58
N ASP A 195 -0.37 -16.13 -7.40
CA ASP A 195 0.90 -16.82 -7.14
C ASP A 195 0.97 -17.36 -5.68
N TYR A 196 0.47 -16.57 -4.74
CA TYR A 196 0.48 -16.91 -3.31
C TYR A 196 -0.94 -16.88 -2.74
N PRO A 197 -1.69 -17.99 -2.89
CA PRO A 197 -3.06 -18.08 -2.40
C PRO A 197 -3.08 -18.30 -0.88
N ILE A 198 -3.93 -17.55 -0.18
CA ILE A 198 -4.21 -17.74 1.24
C ILE A 198 -5.69 -18.13 1.36
N PRO A 199 -6.05 -19.40 1.56
CA PRO A 199 -7.45 -19.78 1.69
C PRO A 199 -8.08 -19.05 2.89
N GLY A 200 -9.17 -18.30 2.66
CA GLY A 200 -9.82 -17.56 3.72
C GLY A 200 -10.95 -16.67 3.24
N ASN A 201 -11.77 -16.23 4.19
CA ASN A 201 -12.91 -15.36 3.96
C ASN A 201 -12.46 -13.95 3.52
N ASP A 202 -12.93 -13.50 2.37
CA ASP A 202 -12.66 -12.16 1.83
C ASP A 202 -13.84 -11.17 1.98
N ASP A 203 -14.91 -11.59 2.68
CA ASP A 203 -16.13 -10.79 2.89
C ASP A 203 -16.20 -10.18 4.29
N ALA A 204 -15.73 -10.91 5.31
CA ALA A 204 -15.84 -10.49 6.69
C ALA A 204 -14.83 -9.39 7.03
N ILE A 205 -15.30 -8.25 7.56
CA ILE A 205 -14.45 -7.11 7.94
C ILE A 205 -13.30 -7.52 8.87
N ARG A 206 -13.57 -8.40 9.86
CA ARG A 206 -12.55 -8.88 10.80
C ARG A 206 -11.48 -9.73 10.11
N SER A 207 -11.87 -10.60 9.17
CA SER A 207 -10.97 -11.43 8.38
C SER A 207 -10.07 -10.57 7.48
N ILE A 208 -10.66 -9.61 6.76
CA ILE A 208 -9.95 -8.68 5.90
C ILE A 208 -8.93 -7.86 6.71
N ASN A 209 -9.38 -7.32 7.84
CA ASN A 209 -8.51 -6.53 8.72
C ASN A 209 -7.32 -7.36 9.26
N LEU A 210 -7.56 -8.61 9.63
CA LEU A 210 -6.50 -9.53 10.07
C LEU A 210 -5.46 -9.73 8.95
N PHE A 211 -5.89 -10.05 7.73
CA PHE A 211 -4.97 -10.25 6.60
C PHE A 211 -4.19 -8.97 6.26
N CYS A 212 -4.84 -7.82 6.20
CA CYS A 212 -4.17 -6.54 5.93
C CYS A 212 -3.16 -6.18 7.03
N LYS A 213 -3.56 -6.37 8.30
CA LYS A 213 -2.70 -6.13 9.46
C LYS A 213 -1.42 -6.96 9.40
N GLU A 214 -1.56 -8.26 9.23
CA GLU A 214 -0.42 -9.18 9.25
C GLU A 214 0.50 -9.02 8.03
N MET A 215 -0.05 -8.69 6.86
CA MET A 215 0.78 -8.35 5.69
C MET A 215 1.58 -7.06 5.93
N ALA A 216 0.98 -6.08 6.58
CA ALA A 216 1.68 -4.85 6.96
C ALA A 216 2.76 -5.12 8.03
N GLU A 217 2.50 -6.01 9.02
CA GLU A 217 3.51 -6.44 9.99
C GLU A 217 4.70 -7.14 9.32
N ALA A 218 4.43 -8.04 8.36
CA ALA A 218 5.49 -8.70 7.60
C ALA A 218 6.41 -7.69 6.89
N ILE A 219 5.81 -6.65 6.30
CA ILE A 219 6.56 -5.59 5.61
C ILE A 219 7.39 -4.76 6.60
N ILE A 220 6.82 -4.40 7.74
CA ILE A 220 7.52 -3.64 8.79
C ILE A 220 8.69 -4.46 9.36
N GLU A 221 8.45 -5.73 9.68
CA GLU A 221 9.48 -6.66 10.17
C GLU A 221 10.61 -6.83 9.16
N GLY A 222 10.28 -7.00 7.86
CA GLY A 222 11.27 -7.13 6.80
C GLY A 222 12.14 -5.88 6.62
N ARG A 223 11.54 -4.69 6.70
CA ARG A 223 12.29 -3.43 6.63
C ARG A 223 13.18 -3.20 7.84
N ALA A 224 12.68 -3.47 9.04
CA ALA A 224 13.47 -3.36 10.27
C ALA A 224 14.69 -4.28 10.31
N SER A 225 14.64 -5.40 9.57
CA SER A 225 15.78 -6.32 9.46
C SER A 225 16.93 -5.78 8.59
N ASN A 226 16.64 -4.77 7.74
CA ASN A 226 17.64 -4.13 6.86
C ASN A 226 18.10 -2.75 7.35
N GLU A 227 17.39 -2.16 8.32
CA GLU A 227 17.91 -1.02 9.03
C GLU A 227 19.02 -1.55 9.93
N GLU A 228 20.29 -1.47 9.48
CA GLU A 228 21.43 -1.47 10.38
C GLU A 228 21.13 -0.41 11.45
N PRO A 229 21.37 -0.67 12.74
CA PRO A 229 21.16 0.34 13.75
C PRO A 229 21.89 1.59 13.26
N GLU A 230 21.15 2.67 13.01
CA GLU A 230 21.76 3.98 12.83
C GLU A 230 22.65 4.14 14.06
N GLU A 231 23.98 4.11 13.85
CA GLU A 231 24.92 4.51 14.88
C GLU A 231 24.42 5.91 15.27
N GLU A 232 23.89 6.05 16.48
CA GLU A 232 23.65 7.36 17.07
C GLU A 232 24.98 8.08 16.92
N ILE A 233 25.03 9.05 16.01
CA ILE A 233 26.16 9.96 15.90
C ILE A 233 26.15 10.72 17.21
N VAL A 234 26.88 10.18 18.18
CA VAL A 234 27.18 10.88 19.44
C VAL A 234 28.14 11.99 19.05
N VAL A 235 27.54 13.10 18.64
CA VAL A 235 28.31 14.35 18.40
C VAL A 235 28.92 14.73 19.71
N THR A 236 30.24 14.63 19.84
CA THR A 236 30.94 14.96 21.04
C THR A 236 30.93 16.50 21.23
N GLU A 237 30.93 16.97 22.49
CA GLU A 237 30.96 18.43 22.78
C GLU A 237 32.16 19.12 22.11
N GLU A 238 33.22 18.39 21.80
CA GLU A 238 34.40 18.87 21.07
C GLU A 238 34.07 19.15 19.59
N GLU A 239 33.33 18.27 18.90
CA GLU A 239 32.89 18.48 17.49
C GLU A 239 31.90 19.64 17.37
N ILE A 240 31.02 19.81 18.36
CA ILE A 240 30.11 20.97 18.39
C ILE A 240 30.92 22.28 18.57
N SER A 241 31.96 22.27 19.41
CA SER A 241 32.79 23.44 19.63
C SER A 241 33.64 23.82 18.42
N GLU A 242 34.12 22.86 17.63
CA GLU A 242 34.84 23.12 16.37
C GLU A 242 33.93 23.72 15.29
N VAL A 243 32.72 23.16 15.09
CA VAL A 243 31.75 23.69 14.12
C VAL A 243 31.27 25.09 14.48
N VAL A 244 31.08 25.39 15.78
CA VAL A 244 30.72 26.73 16.24
C VAL A 244 31.89 27.71 16.07
N ALA A 245 33.11 27.29 16.32
CA ALA A 245 34.29 28.12 16.13
C ALA A 245 34.56 28.44 14.65
N GLU A 246 34.26 27.53 13.76
CA GLU A 246 34.39 27.73 12.31
C GLU A 246 33.32 28.67 11.78
N ALA A 247 32.06 28.53 12.21
CA ALA A 247 30.96 29.42 11.86
C ALA A 247 31.19 30.87 12.32
N VAL A 248 31.74 31.08 13.56
CA VAL A 248 32.09 32.41 14.10
C VAL A 248 33.24 33.03 13.31
N LYS A 249 34.21 32.26 12.83
CA LYS A 249 35.30 32.75 11.96
C LYS A 249 34.83 33.17 10.57
N GLU A 250 33.83 32.54 10.03
CA GLU A 250 33.22 32.95 8.76
C GLU A 250 32.40 34.24 8.88
N GLU A 251 31.66 34.43 9.97
CA GLU A 251 30.91 35.67 10.20
C GLU A 251 31.86 36.88 10.41
N ILE A 252 32.97 36.71 11.12
CA ILE A 252 33.97 37.80 11.32
C ILE A 252 34.66 38.21 10.01
N LYS A 253 34.84 37.30 9.06
CA LYS A 253 35.39 37.60 7.73
C LYS A 253 34.44 38.36 6.81
N THR A 254 33.16 38.35 7.09
CA THR A 254 32.14 39.05 6.29
C THR A 254 31.80 40.43 6.80
N GLU A 255 32.30 40.85 7.99
CA GLU A 255 32.05 42.15 8.62
C GLU A 255 33.24 43.15 8.56
N GLU A 256 34.27 42.93 7.72
CA GLU A 256 35.24 44.00 7.47
C GLU A 256 34.62 45.08 6.59
N PRO A 257 34.50 46.34 7.09
CA PRO A 257 33.83 47.39 6.34
C PRO A 257 34.75 47.92 5.24
N LYS A 258 34.19 48.04 4.04
CA LYS A 258 34.76 48.89 2.97
C LYS A 258 34.76 50.37 3.42
N ILE A 259 35.83 50.80 4.06
CA ILE A 259 36.14 52.20 4.19
C ILE A 259 37.49 52.38 3.49
N GLU A 260 37.45 53.08 2.38
CA GLU A 260 38.45 53.90 1.74
C GLU A 260 38.29 53.82 0.21
N GLU A 261 37.62 54.86 -0.32
CA GLU A 261 38.23 55.74 -1.33
C GLU A 261 37.20 56.82 -1.70
N ALA A 262 37.34 57.93 -1.00
CA ALA A 262 36.86 59.22 -1.51
C ALA A 262 37.98 60.23 -1.35
N LYS A 263 38.79 60.37 -2.39
CA LYS A 263 39.51 61.62 -2.71
C LYS A 263 39.69 61.74 -4.20
#